data_572f77eb8ab35831c65500f19180a1ac
#
_entry.id   572f77eb8ab35831c65500f19180a1ac
#
_cell.length_a   1.000
_cell.length_b   1.000
_cell.length_c   1.000
_cell.angle_alpha   90.00
_cell.angle_beta   90.00
_cell.angle_gamma   90.00
#
_symmetry.space_group_name_H-M   'P 1'
#
loop_
_entity.id
_entity.type
_entity.pdbx_description
1 polymer ?
#
loop_
_entity_poly.entity_id
_entity_poly.type
_entity_poly.pdbx_seq_one_letter_code
_entity_poly.pdbx_strand_id
1 'polypeptide(L)'
;YIGYDRTAWAGTEDPELRITFDRNIRWRCDRLTLDMGDDGKRLLPEDQILMEVKTLGACPLWLCRALSAQHIYPASFSKYGACYKEMCREANAPARMTNSKEAHRCA
;
A
#
# COMPACT_ATOMS: atom_id res chain seq x y z
N TYR A 1 12.08 3.20 1.63
CA TYR A 1 11.13 4.27 1.29
C TYR A 1 9.82 3.68 0.78
N ILE A 2 8.71 4.16 1.32
CA ILE A 2 7.35 3.81 0.88
C ILE A 2 6.59 5.10 0.64
N GLY A 3 6.08 5.29 -0.58
CA GLY A 3 5.27 6.43 -0.97
C GLY A 3 3.87 5.97 -1.41
N TYR A 4 2.89 6.81 -1.22
CA TYR A 4 1.52 6.57 -1.68
C TYR A 4 0.75 7.88 -1.75
N ASP A 5 -0.28 7.88 -2.56
CA ASP A 5 -1.17 9.03 -2.72
C ASP A 5 -2.44 8.76 -1.91
N ARG A 6 -2.70 9.58 -0.89
CA ARG A 6 -3.75 9.33 0.09
C ARG A 6 -4.88 10.34 0.01
N THR A 7 -6.11 9.83 0.01
CA THR A 7 -7.32 10.58 0.35
C THR A 7 -7.78 10.12 1.73
N ALA A 8 -8.00 11.05 2.65
CA ALA A 8 -8.41 10.75 4.02
C ALA A 8 -9.73 11.45 4.37
N TRP A 9 -10.60 10.73 5.04
CA TRP A 9 -11.90 11.21 5.50
C TRP A 9 -12.05 10.94 6.99
N ALA A 10 -12.68 11.89 7.70
CA ALA A 10 -13.08 11.71 9.09
C ALA A 10 -14.59 11.79 9.20
N GLY A 11 -15.17 11.06 10.14
CA GLY A 11 -16.60 11.13 10.42
C GLY A 11 -17.00 12.53 10.95
N THR A 12 -18.13 13.05 10.50
CA THR A 12 -18.62 14.36 10.96
C THR A 12 -19.21 14.29 12.37
N GLU A 13 -19.91 13.21 12.70
CA GLU A 13 -20.51 12.97 14.02
C GLU A 13 -19.58 12.13 14.91
N ASP A 14 -18.72 11.32 14.32
CA ASP A 14 -17.70 10.51 14.99
C ASP A 14 -16.32 10.83 14.43
N PRO A 15 -15.61 11.84 14.96
CA PRO A 15 -14.30 12.24 14.45
C PRO A 15 -13.21 11.19 14.65
N GLU A 16 -13.44 10.18 15.49
CA GLU A 16 -12.51 9.05 15.66
C GLU A 16 -12.61 8.01 14.53
N LEU A 17 -13.70 8.04 13.76
CA LEU A 17 -13.81 7.25 12.55
C LEU A 17 -12.97 7.91 11.45
N ARG A 18 -12.00 7.18 10.93
CA ARG A 18 -11.16 7.61 9.81
C ARG A 18 -11.13 6.56 8.73
N ILE A 19 -11.29 6.99 7.51
CA ILE A 19 -11.23 6.14 6.33
C ILE A 19 -10.19 6.73 5.38
N THR A 20 -9.22 5.93 4.98
CA THR A 20 -8.21 6.36 4.02
C THR A 20 -8.22 5.47 2.79
N PHE A 21 -7.93 6.07 1.66
CA PHE A 21 -7.76 5.40 0.38
C PHE A 21 -6.37 5.71 -0.15
N ASP A 22 -5.53 4.70 -0.23
CA ASP A 22 -4.16 4.81 -0.72
C ASP A 22 -4.07 4.24 -2.13
N ARG A 23 -3.56 5.05 -3.04
CA ARG A 23 -3.30 4.71 -4.44
C ARG A 23 -1.83 4.81 -4.73
N ASN A 24 -1.42 4.23 -5.84
CA ASN A 24 -0.05 4.36 -6.35
C ASN A 24 0.99 4.08 -5.26
N ILE A 25 0.77 2.98 -4.52
CA ILE A 25 1.70 2.57 -3.46
C ILE A 25 2.97 2.08 -4.14
N ARG A 26 4.10 2.72 -3.79
CA ARG A 26 5.40 2.48 -4.38
C ARG A 26 6.48 2.39 -3.32
N TRP A 27 7.53 1.68 -3.61
CA TRP A 27 8.62 1.46 -2.67
C TRP A 27 9.98 1.40 -3.36
N ARG A 28 11.01 1.71 -2.60
CA ARG A 28 12.41 1.50 -3.00
C ARG A 28 13.26 1.26 -1.78
N CYS A 29 14.40 0.61 -1.98
CA CYS A 29 15.40 0.35 -0.92
C CYS A 29 16.71 1.08 -1.15
N ASP A 30 16.79 1.93 -2.16
CA ASP A 30 17.86 2.86 -2.44
C ASP A 30 17.38 4.30 -2.26
N ARG A 31 18.30 5.26 -2.23
CA ARG A 31 17.96 6.70 -2.15
C ARG A 31 16.89 6.98 -1.08
N LEU A 32 17.20 6.58 0.17
CA LEU A 32 16.20 6.53 1.25
C LEU A 32 15.87 7.88 1.87
N THR A 33 16.52 8.96 1.48
CA THR A 33 16.21 10.31 1.94
C THR A 33 15.05 10.92 1.16
N LEU A 34 14.26 11.77 1.81
CA LEU A 34 13.04 12.33 1.23
C LEU A 34 13.29 13.31 0.07
N ASP A 35 14.48 13.89 0.02
CA ASP A 35 14.90 14.81 -1.04
C ASP A 35 15.26 14.11 -2.37
N MET A 36 15.30 12.79 -2.37
CA MET A 36 15.67 11.98 -3.54
C MET A 36 14.47 11.61 -4.44
N GLY A 37 13.40 12.39 -4.38
CA GLY A 37 12.21 12.17 -5.17
C GLY A 37 11.24 11.13 -4.57
N ASP A 38 10.12 10.92 -5.23
CA ASP A 38 9.03 10.08 -4.75
C ASP A 38 8.78 8.83 -5.63
N ASP A 39 9.68 8.54 -6.54
CA ASP A 39 9.61 7.37 -7.41
C ASP A 39 9.91 6.07 -6.67
N GLY A 40 9.45 4.97 -7.23
CA GLY A 40 9.69 3.63 -6.70
C GLY A 40 8.97 2.56 -7.50
N LYS A 41 9.22 1.31 -7.15
CA LYS A 41 8.50 0.18 -7.72
C LYS A 41 7.08 0.13 -7.19
N ARG A 42 6.13 -0.14 -8.04
CA ARG A 42 4.73 -0.27 -7.67
C ARG A 42 4.51 -1.53 -6.82
N LEU A 43 3.85 -1.36 -5.67
CA LEU A 43 3.54 -2.46 -4.75
C LEU A 43 2.24 -3.18 -5.11
N LEU A 44 1.24 -2.43 -5.54
CA LEU A 44 -0.06 -2.94 -5.97
C LEU A 44 -0.32 -2.59 -7.43
N PRO A 45 -1.13 -3.37 -8.16
CA PRO A 45 -1.60 -3.01 -9.48
C PRO A 45 -2.25 -1.63 -9.52
N GLU A 46 -2.22 -0.98 -10.67
CA GLU A 46 -2.71 0.39 -10.85
C GLU A 46 -4.20 0.58 -10.53
N ASP A 47 -4.98 -0.45 -10.77
CA ASP A 47 -6.43 -0.49 -10.52
C ASP A 47 -6.79 -0.82 -9.07
N GLN A 48 -5.82 -1.12 -8.23
CA GLN A 48 -6.04 -1.45 -6.81
C GLN A 48 -5.83 -0.25 -5.90
N ILE A 49 -6.74 -0.14 -4.94
CA ILE A 49 -6.74 0.89 -3.91
C ILE A 49 -6.73 0.19 -2.56
N LEU A 50 -5.85 0.61 -1.68
CA LEU A 50 -5.85 0.14 -0.30
C LEU A 50 -6.77 1.05 0.52
N MET A 51 -7.87 0.50 1.02
CA MET A 51 -8.76 1.16 1.97
C MET A 51 -8.41 0.73 3.38
N GLU A 52 -8.30 1.69 4.28
CA GLU A 52 -8.05 1.44 5.69
C GLU A 52 -9.11 2.17 6.52
N VAL A 53 -9.73 1.47 7.45
CA VAL A 53 -10.72 2.02 8.38
C VAL A 53 -10.16 1.95 9.79
N LYS A 54 -10.13 3.10 10.48
CA LYS A 54 -9.75 3.22 11.89
C LYS A 54 -10.91 3.75 12.70
N THR A 55 -11.18 3.12 13.83
CA THR A 55 -12.24 3.51 14.76
C THR A 55 -11.80 3.17 16.18
N LEU A 56 -12.27 3.91 17.19
CA LEU A 56 -11.99 3.62 18.60
C LEU A 56 -12.72 2.38 19.13
N GLY A 57 -13.86 2.07 18.56
CA GLY A 57 -14.70 0.95 18.99
C GLY A 57 -15.04 0.05 17.83
N ALA A 58 -16.25 -0.53 17.89
CA ALA A 58 -16.76 -1.32 16.78
C ALA A 58 -16.98 -0.46 15.53
N CYS A 59 -16.79 -1.05 14.37
CA CYS A 59 -17.11 -0.41 13.11
C CYS A 59 -18.60 -0.02 13.08
N PRO A 60 -18.96 1.21 12.70
CA PRO A 60 -20.35 1.63 12.60
C PRO A 60 -21.16 0.71 11.70
N LEU A 61 -22.39 0.40 12.10
CA LEU A 61 -23.24 -0.55 11.38
C LEU A 61 -23.51 -0.12 9.94
N TRP A 62 -23.71 1.17 9.72
CA TRP A 62 -23.91 1.70 8.35
C TRP A 62 -22.72 1.45 7.45
N LEU A 63 -21.50 1.56 7.99
CA LEU A 63 -20.27 1.30 7.23
C LEU A 63 -20.10 -0.19 6.94
N CYS A 64 -20.35 -1.04 7.93
CA CYS A 64 -20.33 -2.50 7.75
C CYS A 64 -21.31 -2.94 6.66
N ARG A 65 -22.52 -2.39 6.65
CA ARG A 65 -23.53 -2.65 5.61
C ARG A 65 -23.09 -2.19 4.24
N ALA A 66 -22.52 -0.98 4.14
CA ALA A 66 -22.01 -0.43 2.88
C ALA A 66 -20.87 -1.29 2.30
N LEU A 67 -19.92 -1.69 3.13
CA LEU A 67 -18.81 -2.56 2.72
C LEU A 67 -19.30 -3.93 2.27
N SER A 68 -20.20 -4.56 3.02
CA SER A 68 -20.79 -5.86 2.67
C SER A 68 -21.57 -5.81 1.37
N ALA A 69 -22.34 -4.75 1.14
CA ALA A 69 -23.08 -4.55 -0.12
C ALA A 69 -22.16 -4.47 -1.34
N GLN A 70 -20.95 -3.97 -1.18
CA GLN A 70 -19.92 -3.89 -2.22
C GLN A 70 -18.97 -5.09 -2.23
N HIS A 71 -19.23 -6.12 -1.41
CA HIS A 71 -18.34 -7.28 -1.26
C HIS A 71 -16.91 -6.92 -0.86
N ILE A 72 -16.76 -5.88 -0.04
CA ILE A 72 -15.48 -5.44 0.51
C ILE A 72 -15.32 -6.03 1.91
N TYR A 73 -14.35 -6.91 2.08
CA TYR A 73 -14.11 -7.61 3.34
C TYR A 73 -12.73 -7.29 3.90
N PRO A 74 -12.55 -7.37 5.24
CA PRO A 74 -11.27 -7.13 5.86
C PRO A 74 -10.18 -8.07 5.30
N ALA A 75 -9.01 -7.50 5.05
CA ALA A 75 -7.83 -8.25 4.66
C ALA A 75 -6.66 -7.84 5.56
N SER A 76 -5.76 -8.78 5.83
CA SER A 76 -4.52 -8.47 6.54
C SER A 76 -3.50 -7.91 5.54
N PHE A 77 -3.14 -6.65 5.69
CA PHE A 77 -2.18 -5.99 4.82
C PHE A 77 -1.31 -5.01 5.62
N SER A 78 0.00 -5.11 5.42
CA SER A 78 0.99 -4.16 5.91
C SER A 78 1.84 -3.68 4.74
N LYS A 79 1.88 -2.37 4.51
CA LYS A 79 2.72 -1.79 3.44
C LYS A 79 4.18 -2.20 3.62
N TYR A 80 4.71 -2.04 4.83
CA TYR A 80 6.08 -2.43 5.13
C TYR A 80 6.31 -3.94 4.94
N GLY A 81 5.42 -4.78 5.48
CA GLY A 81 5.52 -6.23 5.35
C GLY A 81 5.44 -6.70 3.90
N ALA A 82 4.57 -6.10 3.09
CA ALA A 82 4.45 -6.40 1.67
C ALA A 82 5.71 -6.00 0.90
N CYS A 83 6.27 -4.82 1.16
CA CYS A 83 7.54 -4.38 0.55
C CYS A 83 8.69 -5.31 0.92
N TYR A 84 8.76 -5.72 2.19
CA TYR A 84 9.80 -6.65 2.66
C TYR A 84 9.71 -8.01 1.96
N LYS A 85 8.50 -8.54 1.80
CA LYS A 85 8.28 -9.79 1.06
C LYS A 85 8.71 -9.68 -0.41
N GLU A 86 8.40 -8.58 -1.07
CA GLU A 86 8.84 -8.34 -2.44
C GLU A 86 10.36 -8.23 -2.55
N MET A 87 10.99 -7.52 -1.64
CA MET A 87 12.46 -7.41 -1.57
C MET A 87 13.12 -8.77 -1.40
N CYS A 88 12.60 -9.60 -0.49
CA CYS A 88 13.11 -10.96 -0.28
C CYS A 88 12.90 -11.86 -1.50
N ARG A 89 11.77 -11.72 -2.18
CA ARG A 89 11.47 -12.48 -3.40
C ARG A 89 12.40 -12.11 -4.54
N GLU A 90 12.68 -10.83 -4.73
CA GLU A 90 13.65 -10.35 -5.73
C GLU A 90 15.06 -10.85 -5.44
N ALA A 91 15.48 -10.84 -4.17
CA ALA A 91 16.79 -11.31 -3.77
C ALA A 91 16.99 -12.82 -3.99
N ASN A 92 15.91 -13.60 -3.87
CA ASN A 92 15.93 -15.06 -4.06
C ASN A 92 15.52 -15.50 -5.48
N ALA A 93 15.17 -14.58 -6.35
CA ALA A 93 14.84 -14.92 -7.73
C ALA A 93 16.08 -15.46 -8.45
N PRO A 94 15.99 -16.61 -9.17
CA PRO A 94 17.10 -17.08 -9.97
C PRO A 94 17.45 -16.00 -11.01
N ALA A 95 18.75 -15.77 -11.18
CA ALA A 95 19.22 -14.80 -12.16
C ALA A 95 18.65 -15.17 -13.53
N ARG A 96 17.64 -14.45 -13.98
CA ARG A 96 17.22 -14.54 -15.37
C ARG A 96 18.37 -13.97 -16.19
N MET A 97 18.98 -14.79 -17.01
CA MET A 97 19.84 -14.34 -18.08
C MET A 97 18.99 -13.51 -19.05
N THR A 98 18.76 -12.27 -18.71
CA THR A 98 18.19 -11.31 -19.63
C THR A 98 19.35 -10.50 -20.21
N ASN A 99 19.50 -10.58 -21.51
CA ASN A 99 20.38 -9.70 -22.30
C ASN A 99 19.86 -8.24 -22.30
N SER A 100 19.31 -7.76 -21.21
CA SER A 100 18.87 -6.39 -21.10
C SER A 100 19.79 -5.59 -20.21
N LYS A 101 20.31 -4.51 -20.74
CA LYS A 101 21.31 -3.61 -20.16
C LYS A 101 20.82 -2.80 -18.95
N GLU A 102 19.66 -3.10 -18.37
CA GLU A 102 19.06 -2.32 -17.29
C GLU A 102 18.45 -3.23 -16.23
N ALA A 103 19.29 -3.75 -15.34
CA ALA A 103 18.79 -4.34 -14.09
C ALA A 103 19.03 -3.36 -12.95
N HIS A 104 18.01 -2.61 -12.55
CA HIS A 104 18.01 -1.91 -11.28
C HIS A 104 17.77 -2.93 -10.16
N ARG A 105 18.78 -3.16 -9.34
CA ARG A 105 18.67 -4.03 -8.17
C ARG A 105 18.52 -3.18 -6.92
N CYS A 106 17.49 -3.44 -6.15
CA CYS A 106 17.48 -3.12 -4.73
C CYS A 106 18.45 -4.04 -4.01
N ALA A 107 19.51 -3.49 -3.51
CA ALA A 107 20.49 -4.21 -2.71
C ALA A 107 20.03 -4.32 -1.25
#